data_eb11de2956f754a97fd58e0947656008
#
_entry.id   eb11de2956f754a97fd58e0947656008
#
_cell.length_a   1.000
_cell.length_b   1.000
_cell.length_c   1.000
_cell.angle_alpha   90.00
_cell.angle_beta   90.00
_cell.angle_gamma   90.00
#
_symmetry.space_group_name_H-M   'P 1'
#
loop_
_entity.id
_entity.type
_entity.pdbx_description
1 polymer ?
#
loop_
_entity_poly.entity_id
_entity_poly.type
_entity_poly.pdbx_seq_one_letter_code
_entity_poly.pdbx_strand_id
1 'polypeptide(L)'
;MTETEIEEIKNKITELTSLKNELKNEEQAVKLTMNSIYGAVGNSFFVCFNTDVAEAVTLQGQDMIKFSEKIVNRYFQEHWHLDTELHEQLGLSQVKKVHKPLVIYSDTDSNYVAFEEVVNSCDWKGDPKDLILQINEKRFKGYLKNCFEIYSKKWGTENKQDFELETLAINGIFLGKKKYVTNLVYEDGVHMESLSRLKITGVEMIKGGTPPFVREKLSYLTKFIFSKGKKFSIKEFVQELKSIKKDFKAQESQNISAAIQINNYEKFVLNDVSALEVGKGCPIHVRASAYHNYLLNNSKFKDKYAMIRSSDKVNFFFVKTKSAAENNVFAFVQGNFPYEFAPQIDYDQQFTKTILDPINRFIEAMGHNPISPNLFMINPLF
;
A
#
# COMPACT_ATOMS: atom_id res chain seq x y z
N MET A 1 27.37 29.24 -20.76
CA MET A 1 28.11 28.22 -19.97
C MET A 1 29.11 27.53 -20.89
N THR A 2 30.34 27.52 -20.49
CA THR A 2 31.40 26.79 -21.19
C THR A 2 31.29 25.28 -20.88
N GLU A 3 31.87 24.44 -21.73
CA GLU A 3 31.91 22.97 -21.52
C GLU A 3 32.58 22.64 -20.16
N THR A 4 33.58 23.41 -19.76
CA THR A 4 34.28 23.26 -18.47
C THR A 4 33.35 23.52 -17.29
N GLU A 5 32.52 24.58 -17.32
CA GLU A 5 31.54 24.89 -16.29
C GLU A 5 30.47 23.80 -16.18
N ILE A 6 30.06 23.21 -17.31
CA ILE A 6 29.09 22.10 -17.31
C ILE A 6 29.68 20.85 -16.65
N GLU A 7 30.95 20.54 -16.91
CA GLU A 7 31.65 19.40 -16.33
C GLU A 7 31.86 19.57 -14.81
N GLU A 8 32.25 20.78 -14.36
CA GLU A 8 32.36 21.07 -12.95
C GLU A 8 31.01 20.91 -12.21
N ILE A 9 29.91 21.39 -12.79
CA ILE A 9 28.57 21.22 -12.23
C ILE A 9 28.17 19.75 -12.15
N LYS A 10 28.43 18.95 -13.20
CA LYS A 10 28.17 17.51 -13.18
C LYS A 10 28.95 16.79 -12.09
N ASN A 11 30.24 17.11 -11.94
CA ASN A 11 31.08 16.53 -10.90
C ASN A 11 30.55 16.89 -9.50
N LYS A 12 30.14 18.15 -9.31
CA LYS A 12 29.53 18.61 -8.06
C LYS A 12 28.20 17.92 -7.75
N ILE A 13 27.35 17.71 -8.76
CA ILE A 13 26.09 16.95 -8.62
C ILE A 13 26.38 15.50 -8.21
N THR A 14 27.39 14.89 -8.80
CA THR A 14 27.78 13.50 -8.50
C THR A 14 28.29 13.39 -7.07
N GLU A 15 29.17 14.30 -6.64
CA GLU A 15 29.69 14.38 -5.26
C GLU A 15 28.55 14.56 -4.23
N LEU A 16 27.67 15.54 -4.45
CA LEU A 16 26.54 15.79 -3.57
C LEU A 16 25.54 14.63 -3.53
N THR A 17 25.34 13.96 -4.65
CA THR A 17 24.47 12.77 -4.72
C THR A 17 25.08 11.62 -3.91
N SER A 18 26.40 11.41 -3.99
CA SER A 18 27.12 10.41 -3.20
C SER A 18 27.02 10.71 -1.71
N LEU A 19 27.30 11.95 -1.29
CA LEU A 19 27.18 12.38 0.10
C LEU A 19 25.75 12.24 0.64
N LYS A 20 24.76 12.62 -0.16
CA LYS A 20 23.34 12.42 0.21
C LYS A 20 23.01 10.95 0.47
N ASN A 21 23.51 10.04 -0.38
CA ASN A 21 23.27 8.60 -0.22
C ASN A 21 23.99 8.05 1.01
N GLU A 22 25.20 8.51 1.30
CA GLU A 22 25.95 8.13 2.50
C GLU A 22 25.21 8.55 3.78
N LEU A 23 24.83 9.81 3.89
CA LEU A 23 24.07 10.33 5.04
C LEU A 23 22.71 9.61 5.21
N LYS A 24 22.03 9.28 4.11
CA LYS A 24 20.79 8.51 4.15
C LYS A 24 21.01 7.08 4.66
N ASN A 25 22.13 6.46 4.30
CA ASN A 25 22.47 5.13 4.80
C ASN A 25 22.83 5.15 6.30
N GLU A 26 23.54 6.19 6.77
CA GLU A 26 23.82 6.39 8.20
C GLU A 26 22.51 6.61 8.99
N GLU A 27 21.62 7.49 8.53
CA GLU A 27 20.30 7.68 9.13
C GLU A 27 19.51 6.37 9.22
N GLN A 28 19.50 5.59 8.14
CA GLN A 28 18.83 4.29 8.12
C GLN A 28 19.45 3.30 9.10
N ALA A 29 20.77 3.27 9.25
CA ALA A 29 21.45 2.41 10.22
C ALA A 29 21.09 2.80 11.67
N VAL A 30 21.03 4.07 11.99
CA VAL A 30 20.59 4.58 13.30
C VAL A 30 19.13 4.18 13.56
N LYS A 31 18.21 4.40 12.60
CA LYS A 31 16.79 3.99 12.73
C LYS A 31 16.65 2.49 12.99
N LEU A 32 17.40 1.66 12.25
CA LEU A 32 17.39 0.19 12.45
C LEU A 32 17.90 -0.19 13.83
N THR A 33 18.95 0.46 14.32
CA THR A 33 19.51 0.21 15.66
C THR A 33 18.50 0.57 16.74
N MET A 34 17.88 1.74 16.67
CA MET A 34 16.85 2.16 17.63
C MET A 34 15.65 1.22 17.65
N ASN A 35 15.13 0.84 16.48
CA ASN A 35 14.02 -0.12 16.38
C ASN A 35 14.39 -1.51 16.90
N SER A 36 15.65 -1.93 16.74
CA SER A 36 16.17 -3.20 17.27
C SER A 36 16.22 -3.21 18.78
N ILE A 37 16.55 -2.10 19.44
CA ILE A 37 16.54 -1.97 20.90
C ILE A 37 15.13 -2.23 21.45
N TYR A 38 14.11 -1.59 20.86
CA TYR A 38 12.71 -1.86 21.25
C TYR A 38 12.33 -3.33 21.07
N GLY A 39 12.68 -3.92 19.91
CA GLY A 39 12.43 -5.33 19.63
C GLY A 39 13.16 -6.27 20.61
N ALA A 40 14.38 -5.92 20.99
CA ALA A 40 15.19 -6.67 21.95
C ALA A 40 14.57 -6.64 23.37
N VAL A 41 14.11 -5.48 23.83
CA VAL A 41 13.45 -5.35 25.14
C VAL A 41 12.17 -6.18 25.21
N GLY A 42 11.44 -6.32 24.08
CA GLY A 42 10.25 -7.19 23.99
C GLY A 42 10.51 -8.67 23.74
N ASN A 43 11.78 -9.10 23.60
CA ASN A 43 12.14 -10.48 23.31
C ASN A 43 12.57 -11.24 24.57
N SER A 44 11.85 -12.31 24.92
CA SER A 44 12.08 -13.12 26.11
C SER A 44 13.46 -13.80 26.18
N PHE A 45 14.20 -13.87 25.07
CA PHE A 45 15.57 -14.41 25.05
C PHE A 45 16.67 -13.34 25.21
N PHE A 46 16.28 -12.06 25.32
CA PHE A 46 17.22 -10.95 25.46
C PHE A 46 17.50 -10.67 26.97
N VAL A 47 18.76 -10.38 27.29
CA VAL A 47 19.22 -10.17 28.69
C VAL A 47 18.47 -9.02 29.42
N CYS A 48 18.06 -7.99 28.67
CA CYS A 48 17.30 -6.86 29.20
C CYS A 48 15.79 -6.95 28.88
N PHE A 49 15.26 -8.18 28.73
CA PHE A 49 13.83 -8.39 28.51
C PHE A 49 12.97 -7.76 29.60
N ASN A 50 12.02 -6.92 29.20
CA ASN A 50 11.06 -6.28 30.11
C ASN A 50 9.79 -5.93 29.34
N THR A 51 8.73 -6.69 29.59
CA THR A 51 7.41 -6.51 28.96
C THR A 51 6.78 -5.18 29.33
N ASP A 52 6.95 -4.70 30.58
CA ASP A 52 6.33 -3.48 31.04
C ASP A 52 6.92 -2.26 30.35
N VAL A 53 8.24 -2.25 30.10
CA VAL A 53 8.91 -1.21 29.32
C VAL A 53 8.45 -1.26 27.85
N ALA A 54 8.37 -2.43 27.25
CA ALA A 54 7.91 -2.59 25.86
C ALA A 54 6.44 -2.15 25.72
N GLU A 55 5.59 -2.48 26.67
CA GLU A 55 4.19 -2.04 26.71
C GLU A 55 4.09 -0.51 26.90
N ALA A 56 4.84 0.05 27.84
CA ALA A 56 4.86 1.49 28.10
C ALA A 56 5.25 2.31 26.85
N VAL A 57 6.25 1.88 26.08
CA VAL A 57 6.64 2.53 24.81
C VAL A 57 5.48 2.55 23.81
N THR A 58 4.78 1.43 23.65
CA THR A 58 3.64 1.35 22.72
C THR A 58 2.43 2.15 23.17
N LEU A 59 2.11 2.12 24.46
CA LEU A 59 1.03 2.91 25.04
C LEU A 59 1.29 4.41 24.94
N GLN A 60 2.53 4.83 25.19
CA GLN A 60 2.95 6.23 25.03
C GLN A 60 2.82 6.67 23.56
N GLY A 61 3.26 5.87 22.60
CA GLY A 61 3.08 6.13 21.18
C GLY A 61 1.60 6.27 20.79
N GLN A 62 0.72 5.41 21.33
CA GLN A 62 -0.72 5.53 21.10
C GLN A 62 -1.33 6.81 21.71
N ASP A 63 -0.88 7.23 22.89
CA ASP A 63 -1.36 8.46 23.51
C ASP A 63 -0.90 9.69 22.69
N MET A 64 0.34 9.67 22.24
CA MET A 64 0.92 10.75 21.42
C MET A 64 0.22 10.93 20.07
N ILE A 65 -0.08 9.84 19.35
CA ILE A 65 -0.78 9.96 18.06
C ILE A 65 -2.23 10.41 18.25
N LYS A 66 -2.92 9.99 19.31
CA LYS A 66 -4.25 10.49 19.68
C LYS A 66 -4.23 11.96 20.10
N PHE A 67 -3.17 12.37 20.78
CA PHE A 67 -2.99 13.76 21.14
C PHE A 67 -2.73 14.62 19.89
N SER A 68 -1.87 14.18 18.97
CA SER A 68 -1.61 14.89 17.71
C SER A 68 -2.87 15.05 16.86
N GLU A 69 -3.72 14.03 16.75
CA GLU A 69 -5.02 14.10 16.08
C GLU A 69 -5.90 15.20 16.68
N LYS A 70 -5.98 15.25 18.02
CA LYS A 70 -6.79 16.27 18.72
C LYS A 70 -6.29 17.69 18.47
N ILE A 71 -4.98 17.93 18.55
CA ILE A 71 -4.42 19.28 18.37
C ILE A 71 -4.49 19.73 16.91
N VAL A 72 -4.33 18.82 15.93
CA VAL A 72 -4.53 19.12 14.51
C VAL A 72 -5.98 19.57 14.26
N ASN A 73 -6.95 18.76 14.66
CA ASN A 73 -8.36 19.10 14.52
C ASN A 73 -8.73 20.39 15.25
N ARG A 74 -8.23 20.56 16.49
CA ARG A 74 -8.47 21.77 17.30
C ARG A 74 -7.96 23.03 16.62
N TYR A 75 -6.75 23.01 16.03
CA TYR A 75 -6.23 24.19 15.33
C TYR A 75 -7.18 24.65 14.23
N PHE A 76 -7.57 23.76 13.35
CA PHE A 76 -8.39 24.11 12.19
C PHE A 76 -9.84 24.40 12.53
N GLN A 77 -10.40 23.77 13.55
CA GLN A 77 -11.80 23.99 13.97
C GLN A 77 -11.96 25.20 14.89
N GLU A 78 -10.98 25.48 15.75
CA GLU A 78 -11.12 26.50 16.79
C GLU A 78 -10.25 27.75 16.56
N HIS A 79 -9.06 27.61 15.95
CA HIS A 79 -8.09 28.71 15.83
C HIS A 79 -7.99 29.26 14.42
N TRP A 80 -8.05 28.43 13.38
CA TRP A 80 -7.85 28.83 11.99
C TRP A 80 -8.64 30.07 11.60
N HIS A 81 -9.95 30.11 11.82
CA HIS A 81 -10.83 31.22 11.42
C HIS A 81 -10.65 32.50 12.26
N LEU A 82 -9.90 32.43 13.35
CA LEU A 82 -9.59 33.55 14.26
C LEU A 82 -8.14 34.08 14.09
N ASP A 83 -7.29 33.41 13.30
CA ASP A 83 -5.88 33.77 13.12
C ASP A 83 -5.72 34.88 12.07
N THR A 84 -6.19 36.09 12.44
CA THR A 84 -6.18 37.26 11.57
C THR A 84 -4.79 37.63 11.09
N GLU A 85 -3.76 37.48 11.93
CA GLU A 85 -2.37 37.75 11.58
C GLU A 85 -1.91 36.82 10.42
N LEU A 86 -2.20 35.54 10.51
CA LEU A 86 -1.87 34.61 9.43
C LEU A 86 -2.67 34.91 8.16
N HIS A 87 -3.96 35.29 8.30
CA HIS A 87 -4.79 35.65 7.15
C HIS A 87 -4.23 36.86 6.40
N GLU A 88 -3.77 37.91 7.09
CA GLU A 88 -3.11 39.04 6.48
C GLU A 88 -1.83 38.65 5.75
N GLN A 89 -1.00 37.80 6.36
CA GLN A 89 0.23 37.28 5.73
C GLN A 89 -0.02 36.40 4.49
N LEU A 90 -1.19 35.79 4.39
CA LEU A 90 -1.64 34.98 3.26
C LEU A 90 -2.46 35.79 2.23
N GLY A 91 -2.79 37.05 2.54
CA GLY A 91 -3.66 37.88 1.67
C GLY A 91 -5.10 37.40 1.62
N LEU A 92 -5.58 36.75 2.70
CA LEU A 92 -6.98 36.30 2.81
C LEU A 92 -7.84 37.39 3.41
N SER A 93 -8.99 37.64 2.80
CA SER A 93 -9.97 38.63 3.28
C SER A 93 -11.21 37.98 3.92
N GLN A 94 -11.48 36.74 3.59
CA GLN A 94 -12.60 35.97 4.13
C GLN A 94 -12.18 34.56 4.50
N VAL A 95 -12.32 34.23 5.79
CA VAL A 95 -12.06 32.88 6.31
C VAL A 95 -13.26 32.43 7.16
N LYS A 96 -13.84 31.30 6.81
CA LYS A 96 -14.98 30.71 7.52
C LYS A 96 -14.49 29.63 8.49
N LYS A 97 -15.29 29.38 9.51
CA LYS A 97 -15.02 28.30 10.47
C LYS A 97 -15.14 26.94 9.80
N VAL A 98 -14.17 26.07 10.05
CA VAL A 98 -14.19 24.66 9.67
C VAL A 98 -14.90 23.87 10.77
N HIS A 99 -15.85 23.02 10.39
CA HIS A 99 -16.68 22.29 11.37
C HIS A 99 -16.33 20.80 11.46
N LYS A 100 -15.85 20.21 10.37
CA LYS A 100 -15.52 18.76 10.33
C LYS A 100 -14.11 18.49 10.85
N PRO A 101 -13.89 17.34 11.48
CA PRO A 101 -12.54 16.86 11.74
C PRO A 101 -11.78 16.69 10.42
N LEU A 102 -10.52 17.07 10.40
CA LEU A 102 -9.67 17.00 9.20
C LEU A 102 -8.81 15.74 9.16
N VAL A 103 -8.45 15.19 10.34
CA VAL A 103 -7.70 13.94 10.40
C VAL A 103 -8.61 12.78 10.01
N ILE A 104 -8.31 12.16 8.89
CA ILE A 104 -9.12 11.08 8.31
C ILE A 104 -8.53 9.69 8.54
N TYR A 105 -7.23 9.61 8.82
CA TYR A 105 -6.52 8.37 9.08
C TYR A 105 -5.26 8.64 9.89
N SER A 106 -4.93 7.75 10.83
CA SER A 106 -3.69 7.76 11.61
C SER A 106 -3.04 6.39 11.58
N ASP A 107 -1.73 6.33 11.44
CA ASP A 107 -0.97 5.09 11.43
C ASP A 107 0.35 5.26 12.20
N THR A 108 0.44 4.59 13.33
CA THR A 108 1.61 4.48 14.21
C THR A 108 2.12 5.86 14.68
N ASP A 109 2.72 6.66 13.81
CA ASP A 109 3.40 7.93 14.07
C ASP A 109 2.99 9.06 13.10
N SER A 110 2.02 8.81 12.22
CA SER A 110 1.59 9.76 11.20
C SER A 110 0.09 10.00 11.18
N ASN A 111 -0.31 11.23 10.86
CA ASN A 111 -1.67 11.65 10.62
C ASN A 111 -1.87 12.05 9.16
N TYR A 112 -2.97 11.59 8.57
CA TYR A 112 -3.43 12.00 7.25
C TYR A 112 -4.56 13.00 7.40
N VAL A 113 -4.33 14.21 6.89
CA VAL A 113 -5.21 15.37 7.06
C VAL A 113 -5.84 15.74 5.73
N ALA A 114 -7.17 15.81 5.67
CA ALA A 114 -7.92 16.23 4.49
C ALA A 114 -8.17 17.74 4.52
N PHE A 115 -7.44 18.50 3.71
CA PHE A 115 -7.49 19.96 3.71
C PHE A 115 -8.60 20.59 2.82
N GLU A 116 -9.45 19.78 2.19
CA GLU A 116 -10.51 20.32 1.29
C GLU A 116 -11.41 21.36 2.00
N GLU A 117 -11.79 21.10 3.25
CA GLU A 117 -12.60 22.04 4.04
C GLU A 117 -11.85 23.34 4.36
N VAL A 118 -10.53 23.29 4.61
CA VAL A 118 -9.70 24.48 4.86
C VAL A 118 -9.60 25.34 3.59
N VAL A 119 -9.29 24.70 2.46
CA VAL A 119 -9.20 25.36 1.16
C VAL A 119 -10.53 26.03 0.79
N ASN A 120 -11.66 25.34 1.01
CA ASN A 120 -12.99 25.87 0.71
C ASN A 120 -13.48 26.90 1.74
N SER A 121 -12.85 27.00 2.89
CA SER A 121 -13.20 27.96 3.95
C SER A 121 -12.71 29.38 3.69
N CYS A 122 -11.78 29.57 2.76
CA CYS A 122 -11.14 30.85 2.50
C CYS A 122 -11.18 31.27 1.02
N ASP A 123 -10.86 32.53 0.75
CA ASP A 123 -10.86 33.12 -0.59
C ASP A 123 -9.51 33.01 -1.33
N TRP A 124 -8.71 32.02 -0.98
CA TRP A 124 -7.44 31.74 -1.64
C TRP A 124 -7.60 31.50 -3.15
N LYS A 125 -6.78 32.20 -3.97
CA LYS A 125 -6.84 32.14 -5.44
C LYS A 125 -5.71 31.35 -6.09
N GLY A 126 -4.68 31.01 -5.32
CA GLY A 126 -3.51 30.26 -5.78
C GLY A 126 -3.72 28.73 -5.77
N ASP A 127 -2.63 28.00 -5.98
CA ASP A 127 -2.62 26.54 -5.82
C ASP A 127 -2.93 26.17 -4.35
N PRO A 128 -3.90 25.29 -4.08
CA PRO A 128 -4.17 24.78 -2.74
C PRO A 128 -2.94 24.20 -2.02
N LYS A 129 -2.02 23.60 -2.76
CA LYS A 129 -0.74 23.11 -2.23
C LYS A 129 0.06 24.24 -1.57
N ASP A 130 0.17 25.38 -2.24
CA ASP A 130 0.95 26.52 -1.74
C ASP A 130 0.31 27.13 -0.49
N LEU A 131 -1.03 27.15 -0.42
CA LEU A 131 -1.75 27.55 0.78
C LEU A 131 -1.36 26.67 1.98
N ILE A 132 -1.41 25.35 1.81
CA ILE A 132 -1.13 24.39 2.89
C ILE A 132 0.33 24.51 3.35
N LEU A 133 1.28 24.63 2.40
CA LEU A 133 2.70 24.82 2.72
C LEU A 133 2.92 26.12 3.50
N GLN A 134 2.29 27.23 3.11
CA GLN A 134 2.42 28.50 3.79
C GLN A 134 1.77 28.47 5.19
N ILE A 135 0.60 27.85 5.35
CA ILE A 135 -0.01 27.64 6.67
C ILE A 135 0.94 26.86 7.57
N ASN A 136 1.52 25.78 7.05
CA ASN A 136 2.47 24.96 7.82
C ASN A 136 3.66 25.77 8.28
N GLU A 137 4.37 26.41 7.37
CA GLU A 137 5.62 27.15 7.68
C GLU A 137 5.40 28.36 8.56
N LYS A 138 4.36 29.14 8.30
CA LYS A 138 4.14 30.42 9.01
C LYS A 138 3.49 30.24 10.39
N ARG A 139 2.75 29.15 10.61
CA ARG A 139 1.96 28.99 11.85
C ARG A 139 1.89 27.57 12.40
N PHE A 140 1.49 26.61 11.58
CA PHE A 140 1.05 25.31 12.09
C PHE A 140 2.18 24.48 12.71
N LYS A 141 3.37 24.48 12.11
CA LYS A 141 4.58 23.84 12.68
C LYS A 141 4.90 24.36 14.07
N GLY A 142 4.88 25.69 14.25
CA GLY A 142 5.10 26.33 15.55
C GLY A 142 4.02 25.99 16.59
N TYR A 143 2.75 25.96 16.16
CA TYR A 143 1.63 25.54 17.01
C TYR A 143 1.79 24.10 17.51
N LEU A 144 2.10 23.15 16.62
CA LEU A 144 2.32 21.75 16.99
C LEU A 144 3.46 21.61 17.98
N LYS A 145 4.61 22.23 17.71
CA LYS A 145 5.78 22.24 18.61
C LYS A 145 5.40 22.70 20.00
N ASN A 146 4.71 23.83 20.13
CA ASN A 146 4.26 24.37 21.42
C ASN A 146 3.29 23.42 22.15
N CYS A 147 2.36 22.79 21.41
CA CYS A 147 1.45 21.81 22.00
C CYS A 147 2.20 20.57 22.55
N PHE A 148 3.22 20.08 21.85
CA PHE A 148 4.03 18.96 22.32
C PHE A 148 4.96 19.34 23.47
N GLU A 149 5.46 20.58 23.55
CA GLU A 149 6.17 21.08 24.71
C GLU A 149 5.29 21.10 25.96
N ILE A 150 4.04 21.56 25.84
CA ILE A 150 3.07 21.54 26.93
C ILE A 150 2.74 20.11 27.36
N TYR A 151 2.56 19.22 26.39
CA TYR A 151 2.32 17.80 26.63
C TYR A 151 3.47 17.15 27.39
N SER A 152 4.72 17.35 26.97
CA SER A 152 5.90 16.77 27.60
C SER A 152 6.11 17.30 29.02
N LYS A 153 5.88 18.58 29.26
CA LYS A 153 5.92 19.18 30.61
C LYS A 153 4.94 18.53 31.57
N LYS A 154 3.76 18.12 31.10
CA LYS A 154 2.78 17.39 31.90
C LYS A 154 3.33 16.06 32.44
N TRP A 155 4.24 15.44 31.71
CA TRP A 155 4.92 14.20 32.09
C TRP A 155 6.27 14.44 32.79
N GLY A 156 6.65 15.68 33.03
CA GLY A 156 7.93 16.05 33.66
C GLY A 156 9.15 15.77 32.77
N THR A 157 8.96 15.75 31.45
CA THR A 157 10.02 15.45 30.47
C THR A 157 10.23 16.59 29.50
N GLU A 158 11.38 16.60 28.83
CA GLU A 158 11.62 17.46 27.67
C GLU A 158 10.90 16.95 26.44
N ASN A 159 10.44 17.87 25.57
CA ASN A 159 9.91 17.51 24.27
C ASN A 159 11.03 17.00 23.34
N LYS A 160 10.92 15.76 22.89
CA LYS A 160 11.77 15.15 21.86
C LYS A 160 10.98 14.83 20.58
N GLN A 161 9.71 15.26 20.51
CA GLN A 161 8.84 14.99 19.36
C GLN A 161 8.89 16.14 18.38
N ASP A 162 9.06 15.82 17.12
CA ASP A 162 8.95 16.74 16.00
C ASP A 162 7.95 16.17 15.00
N PHE A 163 6.83 16.90 14.78
CA PHE A 163 5.82 16.56 13.79
C PHE A 163 6.00 17.48 12.60
N GLU A 164 6.45 16.93 11.50
CA GLU A 164 6.71 17.65 10.27
C GLU A 164 5.71 17.30 9.18
N LEU A 165 5.52 18.21 8.23
CA LEU A 165 4.80 17.94 7.01
C LEU A 165 5.73 17.23 6.03
N GLU A 166 5.64 15.91 5.95
CA GLU A 166 6.47 15.10 5.06
C GLU A 166 5.95 15.10 3.63
N THR A 167 4.63 14.94 3.46
CA THR A 167 4.05 14.74 2.13
C THR A 167 2.76 15.52 1.94
N LEU A 168 2.54 16.02 0.70
CA LEU A 168 1.23 16.48 0.23
C LEU A 168 0.78 15.65 -0.96
N ALA A 169 -0.50 15.30 -0.97
CA ALA A 169 -1.15 14.60 -2.06
C ALA A 169 -2.35 15.40 -2.57
N ILE A 170 -2.56 15.43 -3.88
CA ILE A 170 -3.78 16.03 -4.46
C ILE A 170 -5.01 15.22 -4.06
N ASN A 171 -4.88 13.90 -4.02
CA ASN A 171 -5.94 12.96 -3.65
C ASN A 171 -5.35 11.67 -3.12
N GLY A 172 -6.17 10.89 -2.40
CA GLY A 172 -5.83 9.59 -1.87
C GLY A 172 -7.05 8.69 -1.78
N ILE A 173 -6.83 7.39 -1.83
CA ILE A 173 -7.86 6.36 -1.62
C ILE A 173 -7.37 5.45 -0.50
N PHE A 174 -8.14 5.39 0.59
CA PHE A 174 -7.86 4.58 1.76
C PHE A 174 -8.79 3.36 1.76
N LEU A 175 -8.20 2.17 1.57
CA LEU A 175 -8.93 0.89 1.47
C LEU A 175 -9.11 0.20 2.82
N GLY A 176 -8.38 0.65 3.82
CA GLY A 176 -8.39 0.10 5.17
C GLY A 176 -7.06 0.27 5.88
N LYS A 177 -6.91 -0.35 7.05
CA LYS A 177 -5.71 -0.25 7.87
C LYS A 177 -4.47 -0.67 7.08
N LYS A 178 -3.49 0.24 6.96
CA LYS A 178 -2.22 0.05 6.24
C LYS A 178 -2.40 -0.30 4.74
N LYS A 179 -3.51 0.13 4.12
CA LYS A 179 -3.79 -0.09 2.69
C LYS A 179 -4.35 1.17 2.08
N TYR A 180 -3.53 1.91 1.39
CA TYR A 180 -3.91 3.16 0.75
C TYR A 180 -3.00 3.49 -0.44
N VAL A 181 -3.49 4.39 -1.28
CA VAL A 181 -2.72 4.99 -2.38
C VAL A 181 -2.95 6.49 -2.35
N THR A 182 -1.87 7.27 -2.43
CA THR A 182 -1.90 8.73 -2.51
C THR A 182 -1.12 9.22 -3.72
N ASN A 183 -1.64 10.27 -4.37
CA ASN A 183 -1.00 10.92 -5.51
C ASN A 183 -0.22 12.13 -5.02
N LEU A 184 1.08 11.94 -4.79
CA LEU A 184 1.94 12.94 -4.19
C LEU A 184 2.27 14.07 -5.17
N VAL A 185 2.33 15.30 -4.64
CA VAL A 185 2.79 16.51 -5.32
C VAL A 185 3.89 17.25 -4.53
N TYR A 186 4.18 16.77 -3.31
CA TYR A 186 5.27 17.26 -2.49
C TYR A 186 5.73 16.15 -1.55
N GLU A 187 7.04 16.00 -1.36
CA GLU A 187 7.66 15.06 -0.41
C GLU A 187 9.03 15.62 0.00
N ASP A 188 9.26 15.78 1.31
CA ASP A 188 10.53 16.17 1.93
C ASP A 188 11.19 17.40 1.26
N GLY A 189 10.44 18.48 1.04
CA GLY A 189 10.93 19.71 0.39
C GLY A 189 10.91 19.69 -1.14
N VAL A 190 10.61 18.55 -1.77
CA VAL A 190 10.61 18.39 -3.23
C VAL A 190 9.21 18.50 -3.79
N HIS A 191 9.00 19.46 -4.69
CA HIS A 191 7.76 19.58 -5.47
C HIS A 191 7.75 18.61 -6.64
N MET A 192 6.60 17.98 -6.88
CA MET A 192 6.40 17.00 -7.95
C MET A 192 5.17 17.34 -8.77
N GLU A 193 5.15 16.89 -10.03
CA GLU A 193 3.96 16.92 -10.85
C GLU A 193 2.97 15.83 -10.43
N SER A 194 1.67 16.11 -10.58
CA SER A 194 0.61 15.12 -10.35
C SER A 194 0.82 13.87 -11.21
N LEU A 195 0.58 12.71 -10.63
CA LEU A 195 0.80 11.37 -11.21
C LEU A 195 2.27 11.00 -11.48
N SER A 196 3.23 11.88 -11.18
CA SER A 196 4.65 11.51 -11.24
C SER A 196 5.01 10.45 -10.20
N ARG A 197 4.35 10.51 -9.02
CA ARG A 197 4.54 9.55 -7.94
C ARG A 197 3.25 9.18 -7.22
N LEU A 198 2.86 7.91 -7.33
CA LEU A 198 1.86 7.30 -6.45
C LEU A 198 2.58 6.64 -5.27
N LYS A 199 2.33 7.10 -4.04
CA LYS A 199 2.75 6.42 -2.81
C LYS A 199 1.74 5.31 -2.53
N ILE A 200 2.20 4.08 -2.60
CA ILE A 200 1.37 2.88 -2.53
C ILE A 200 1.74 2.10 -1.28
N THR A 201 0.80 1.82 -0.39
CA THR A 201 1.03 1.09 0.85
C THR A 201 0.09 -0.11 0.95
N GLY A 202 0.64 -1.30 1.19
CA GLY A 202 -0.06 -2.52 1.57
C GLY A 202 -1.06 -3.12 0.57
N VAL A 203 -1.20 -2.55 -0.62
CA VAL A 203 -2.11 -3.05 -1.66
C VAL A 203 -1.44 -4.06 -2.58
N GLU A 204 -2.25 -4.80 -3.33
CA GLU A 204 -1.80 -5.98 -4.11
C GLU A 204 -0.70 -5.65 -5.12
N MET A 205 -0.71 -4.49 -5.76
CA MET A 205 0.24 -4.11 -6.82
C MET A 205 1.70 -3.98 -6.36
N ILE A 206 1.97 -3.87 -5.05
CA ILE A 206 3.34 -3.82 -4.52
C ILE A 206 3.78 -5.12 -3.83
N LYS A 207 2.88 -6.08 -3.66
CA LYS A 207 3.21 -7.36 -3.01
C LYS A 207 4.10 -8.21 -3.89
N GLY A 208 5.15 -8.80 -3.33
CA GLY A 208 6.10 -9.64 -4.06
C GLY A 208 5.48 -10.86 -4.75
N GLY A 209 4.37 -11.39 -4.19
CA GLY A 209 3.64 -12.51 -4.76
C GLY A 209 2.68 -12.15 -5.91
N THR A 210 2.49 -10.86 -6.21
CA THR A 210 1.60 -10.45 -7.32
C THR A 210 2.31 -10.65 -8.66
N PRO A 211 1.68 -11.36 -9.62
CA PRO A 211 2.28 -11.64 -10.93
C PRO A 211 2.66 -10.35 -11.68
N PRO A 212 3.73 -10.37 -12.49
CA PRO A 212 4.21 -9.17 -13.19
C PRO A 212 3.14 -8.48 -14.05
N PHE A 213 2.43 -9.23 -14.87
CA PHE A 213 1.33 -8.70 -15.70
C PHE A 213 0.22 -8.07 -14.84
N VAL A 214 -0.21 -8.76 -13.79
CA VAL A 214 -1.25 -8.27 -12.87
C VAL A 214 -0.81 -6.98 -12.18
N ARG A 215 0.45 -6.93 -11.73
CA ARG A 215 1.03 -5.73 -11.09
C ARG A 215 1.02 -4.54 -12.03
N GLU A 216 1.45 -4.72 -13.28
CA GLU A 216 1.43 -3.69 -14.32
C GLU A 216 0.01 -3.17 -14.55
N LYS A 217 -0.97 -4.07 -14.74
CA LYS A 217 -2.34 -3.67 -15.05
C LYS A 217 -3.06 -3.05 -13.84
N LEU A 218 -2.83 -3.53 -12.62
CA LEU A 218 -3.35 -2.86 -11.42
C LEU A 218 -2.76 -1.45 -11.24
N SER A 219 -1.47 -1.28 -11.51
CA SER A 219 -0.82 0.05 -11.49
C SER A 219 -1.40 0.97 -12.56
N TYR A 220 -1.62 0.48 -13.76
CA TYR A 220 -2.27 1.22 -14.84
C TYR A 220 -3.69 1.66 -14.45
N LEU A 221 -4.53 0.72 -13.98
CA LEU A 221 -5.91 0.99 -13.56
C LEU A 221 -5.96 1.99 -12.40
N THR A 222 -5.04 1.89 -11.45
CA THR A 222 -4.94 2.86 -10.36
C THR A 222 -4.61 4.26 -10.88
N LYS A 223 -3.60 4.38 -11.76
CA LYS A 223 -3.28 5.66 -12.41
C LYS A 223 -4.46 6.21 -13.20
N PHE A 224 -5.21 5.36 -13.91
CA PHE A 224 -6.42 5.75 -14.61
C PHE A 224 -7.45 6.37 -13.66
N ILE A 225 -7.74 5.74 -12.52
CA ILE A 225 -8.65 6.26 -11.50
C ILE A 225 -8.18 7.66 -11.04
N PHE A 226 -6.93 7.79 -10.65
CA PHE A 226 -6.37 9.05 -10.14
C PHE A 226 -6.34 10.16 -11.20
N SER A 227 -6.09 9.83 -12.48
CA SER A 227 -6.08 10.81 -13.59
C SER A 227 -7.47 11.40 -13.88
N LYS A 228 -8.52 10.62 -13.68
CA LYS A 228 -9.90 11.08 -13.91
C LYS A 228 -10.45 11.88 -12.73
N GLY A 229 -10.03 11.63 -11.50
CA GLY A 229 -10.49 12.32 -10.29
C GLY A 229 -12.03 12.41 -10.24
N LYS A 230 -12.57 13.60 -10.06
CA LYS A 230 -14.04 13.84 -10.01
C LYS A 230 -14.79 13.53 -11.33
N LYS A 231 -14.06 13.37 -12.46
CA LYS A 231 -14.62 13.00 -13.78
C LYS A 231 -14.59 11.49 -14.04
N PHE A 232 -14.30 10.68 -13.03
CA PHE A 232 -14.25 9.23 -13.18
C PHE A 232 -15.59 8.67 -13.63
N SER A 233 -15.56 7.77 -14.64
CA SER A 233 -16.72 7.11 -15.20
C SER A 233 -16.58 5.60 -15.13
N ILE A 234 -17.49 4.93 -14.42
CA ILE A 234 -17.56 3.47 -14.37
C ILE A 234 -17.67 2.85 -15.76
N LYS A 235 -18.42 3.48 -16.67
CA LYS A 235 -18.60 2.98 -18.05
C LYS A 235 -17.27 2.93 -18.81
N GLU A 236 -16.48 4.01 -18.77
CA GLU A 236 -15.16 4.06 -19.39
C GLU A 236 -14.23 3.03 -18.73
N PHE A 237 -14.24 2.96 -17.40
CA PHE A 237 -13.40 2.03 -16.65
C PHE A 237 -13.69 0.57 -16.95
N VAL A 238 -14.97 0.20 -17.15
CA VAL A 238 -15.35 -1.17 -17.59
C VAL A 238 -14.83 -1.48 -19.00
N GLN A 239 -14.72 -0.50 -19.90
CA GLN A 239 -14.11 -0.73 -21.22
C GLN A 239 -12.61 -1.03 -21.09
N GLU A 240 -11.89 -0.30 -20.25
CA GLU A 240 -10.48 -0.59 -19.93
C GLU A 240 -10.31 -2.01 -19.37
N LEU A 241 -11.16 -2.40 -18.41
CA LEU A 241 -11.14 -3.75 -17.83
C LEU A 241 -11.41 -4.85 -18.88
N LYS A 242 -12.31 -4.60 -19.85
CA LYS A 242 -12.57 -5.55 -20.95
C LYS A 242 -11.34 -5.73 -21.85
N SER A 243 -10.66 -4.64 -22.18
CA SER A 243 -9.40 -4.67 -22.94
C SER A 243 -8.34 -5.47 -22.19
N ILE A 244 -8.14 -5.16 -20.91
CA ILE A 244 -7.16 -5.88 -20.07
C ILE A 244 -7.51 -7.36 -19.95
N LYS A 245 -8.80 -7.73 -19.84
CA LYS A 245 -9.21 -9.14 -19.78
C LYS A 245 -8.87 -9.90 -21.07
N LYS A 246 -8.98 -9.25 -22.22
CA LYS A 246 -8.57 -9.84 -23.50
C LYS A 246 -7.07 -10.13 -23.50
N ASP A 247 -6.26 -9.15 -23.10
CA ASP A 247 -4.81 -9.31 -23.00
C ASP A 247 -4.41 -10.37 -21.96
N PHE A 248 -5.13 -10.41 -20.83
CA PHE A 248 -4.93 -11.40 -19.76
C PHE A 248 -5.13 -12.85 -20.25
N LYS A 249 -6.14 -13.09 -21.08
CA LYS A 249 -6.41 -14.43 -21.67
C LYS A 249 -5.33 -14.88 -22.64
N ALA A 250 -4.54 -13.96 -23.17
CA ALA A 250 -3.42 -14.26 -24.05
C ALA A 250 -2.11 -14.52 -23.29
N GLN A 251 -2.08 -14.32 -21.95
CA GLN A 251 -0.89 -14.54 -21.14
C GLN A 251 -0.64 -16.02 -20.87
N GLU A 252 0.63 -16.38 -20.79
CA GLU A 252 1.04 -17.66 -20.24
C GLU A 252 0.70 -17.76 -18.74
N SER A 253 0.41 -18.99 -18.27
CA SER A 253 0.03 -19.23 -16.87
C SER A 253 1.04 -18.65 -15.86
N GLN A 254 2.33 -18.67 -16.17
CA GLN A 254 3.39 -18.15 -15.30
C GLN A 254 3.27 -16.65 -15.07
N ASN A 255 2.85 -15.88 -16.08
CA ASN A 255 2.76 -14.41 -16.00
C ASN A 255 1.57 -13.92 -15.17
N ILE A 256 0.59 -14.81 -14.90
CA ILE A 256 -0.65 -14.49 -14.19
C ILE A 256 -0.87 -15.32 -12.93
N SER A 257 0.06 -16.22 -12.58
CA SER A 257 0.02 -17.05 -11.39
C SER A 257 0.63 -16.34 -10.19
N ALA A 258 -0.07 -16.36 -9.04
CA ALA A 258 0.41 -15.75 -7.81
C ALA A 258 1.55 -16.56 -7.19
N ALA A 259 2.64 -15.88 -6.80
CA ALA A 259 3.80 -16.50 -6.15
C ALA A 259 3.67 -16.46 -4.63
N ILE A 260 3.99 -17.59 -3.98
CA ILE A 260 3.95 -17.72 -2.51
C ILE A 260 4.90 -18.81 -2.04
N GLN A 261 5.38 -18.70 -0.81
CA GLN A 261 6.09 -19.77 -0.12
C GLN A 261 5.10 -20.69 0.59
N ILE A 262 5.30 -22.00 0.50
CA ILE A 262 4.49 -22.99 1.20
C ILE A 262 4.97 -23.10 2.65
N ASN A 263 4.03 -22.97 3.58
CA ASN A 263 4.28 -23.15 5.00
C ASN A 263 3.31 -24.20 5.58
N ASN A 264 3.81 -25.02 6.48
CA ASN A 264 3.04 -26.04 7.20
C ASN A 264 2.28 -27.01 6.28
N TYR A 265 2.89 -27.45 5.18
CA TYR A 265 2.27 -28.39 4.24
C TYR A 265 1.77 -29.64 4.97
N GLU A 266 2.62 -30.22 5.81
CA GLU A 266 2.40 -31.47 6.55
C GLU A 266 1.28 -31.36 7.60
N LYS A 267 0.97 -30.16 8.05
CA LYS A 267 -0.14 -29.90 8.98
C LYS A 267 -1.52 -30.13 8.32
N PHE A 268 -1.61 -29.89 7.01
CA PHE A 268 -2.88 -29.92 6.29
C PHE A 268 -3.02 -31.13 5.38
N VAL A 269 -1.91 -31.73 4.94
CA VAL A 269 -1.89 -32.91 4.05
C VAL A 269 -1.41 -34.08 4.88
N LEU A 270 -2.37 -34.77 5.51
CA LEU A 270 -2.09 -35.78 6.56
C LEU A 270 -1.83 -37.18 6.00
N ASN A 271 -2.24 -37.47 4.78
CA ASN A 271 -2.20 -38.80 4.20
C ASN A 271 -1.44 -38.85 2.89
N ASP A 272 -1.21 -40.07 2.44
CA ASP A 272 -0.52 -40.38 1.19
C ASP A 272 -1.09 -39.53 0.04
N VAL A 273 -0.20 -39.03 -0.77
CA VAL A 273 -0.42 -38.19 -1.96
C VAL A 273 -1.42 -38.80 -2.96
N SER A 274 -1.79 -40.08 -2.77
CA SER A 274 -2.73 -40.81 -3.62
C SER A 274 -4.20 -40.37 -3.48
N ALA A 275 -4.59 -39.70 -2.39
CA ALA A 275 -6.00 -39.48 -2.07
C ALA A 275 -6.44 -38.00 -2.09
N LEU A 276 -5.61 -37.04 -2.41
CA LEU A 276 -5.91 -35.60 -2.42
C LEU A 276 -6.82 -35.14 -1.27
N GLU A 277 -6.58 -35.63 -0.07
CA GLU A 277 -7.29 -35.24 1.13
C GLU A 277 -6.56 -34.13 1.88
N VAL A 278 -7.25 -33.02 2.13
CA VAL A 278 -6.71 -31.89 2.87
C VAL A 278 -7.56 -31.56 4.09
N GLY A 279 -6.91 -31.21 5.20
CA GLY A 279 -7.55 -30.86 6.44
C GLY A 279 -8.41 -29.60 6.35
N LYS A 280 -9.38 -29.46 7.29
CA LYS A 280 -10.24 -28.29 7.40
C LYS A 280 -9.40 -27.02 7.59
N GLY A 281 -9.74 -25.94 6.85
CA GLY A 281 -9.02 -24.66 6.91
C GLY A 281 -7.70 -24.64 6.15
N CYS A 282 -7.46 -25.65 5.27
CA CYS A 282 -6.27 -25.69 4.42
C CYS A 282 -6.17 -24.43 3.55
N PRO A 283 -5.05 -23.69 3.60
CA PRO A 283 -4.82 -22.54 2.74
C PRO A 283 -4.86 -22.93 1.26
N ILE A 284 -5.36 -22.01 0.42
CA ILE A 284 -5.58 -22.28 -1.03
C ILE A 284 -4.30 -22.72 -1.74
N HIS A 285 -3.15 -22.13 -1.41
CA HIS A 285 -1.86 -22.47 -2.01
C HIS A 285 -1.32 -23.83 -1.57
N VAL A 286 -1.61 -24.24 -0.32
CA VAL A 286 -1.27 -25.60 0.17
C VAL A 286 -2.14 -26.63 -0.53
N ARG A 287 -3.44 -26.37 -0.68
CA ARG A 287 -4.36 -27.22 -1.44
C ARG A 287 -3.96 -27.34 -2.91
N ALA A 288 -3.52 -26.23 -3.52
CA ALA A 288 -2.99 -26.24 -4.89
C ALA A 288 -1.73 -27.11 -5.03
N SER A 289 -0.85 -27.06 -4.02
CA SER A 289 0.37 -27.87 -3.96
C SER A 289 0.07 -29.37 -3.75
N ALA A 290 -0.92 -29.67 -2.91
CA ALA A 290 -1.39 -31.05 -2.75
C ALA A 290 -1.92 -31.63 -4.07
N TYR A 291 -2.63 -30.80 -4.85
CA TYR A 291 -3.14 -31.22 -6.16
C TYR A 291 -2.01 -31.44 -7.18
N HIS A 292 -0.98 -30.60 -7.19
CA HIS A 292 0.24 -30.84 -7.97
C HIS A 292 0.84 -32.20 -7.63
N ASN A 293 1.08 -32.46 -6.35
CA ASN A 293 1.68 -33.70 -5.87
C ASN A 293 0.84 -34.93 -6.23
N TYR A 294 -0.48 -34.82 -6.08
CA TYR A 294 -1.40 -35.86 -6.48
C TYR A 294 -1.30 -36.20 -7.99
N LEU A 295 -1.35 -35.16 -8.86
CA LEU A 295 -1.25 -35.38 -10.30
C LEU A 295 0.13 -35.91 -10.69
N LEU A 296 1.21 -35.38 -10.10
CA LEU A 296 2.55 -35.86 -10.36
C LEU A 296 2.70 -37.32 -9.94
N ASN A 297 2.18 -37.73 -8.78
CA ASN A 297 2.25 -39.09 -8.28
C ASN A 297 1.48 -40.09 -9.17
N ASN A 298 0.42 -39.65 -9.85
CA ASN A 298 -0.34 -40.44 -10.78
C ASN A 298 0.13 -40.30 -12.24
N SER A 299 1.26 -39.65 -12.50
CA SER A 299 1.84 -39.44 -13.82
C SER A 299 3.12 -40.26 -14.03
N LYS A 300 3.57 -40.30 -15.29
CA LYS A 300 4.88 -40.89 -15.66
C LYS A 300 6.05 -39.87 -15.52
N PHE A 301 5.80 -38.68 -14.95
CA PHE A 301 6.77 -37.57 -14.95
C PHE A 301 7.42 -37.35 -13.58
N LYS A 302 7.38 -38.37 -12.69
CA LYS A 302 7.95 -38.28 -11.33
C LYS A 302 9.45 -37.95 -11.31
N ASP A 303 10.18 -38.43 -12.30
CA ASP A 303 11.63 -38.18 -12.41
C ASP A 303 11.96 -36.81 -13.00
N LYS A 304 10.99 -36.15 -13.64
CA LYS A 304 11.16 -34.83 -14.27
C LYS A 304 10.81 -33.68 -13.36
N TYR A 305 9.81 -33.85 -12.50
CA TYR A 305 9.30 -32.80 -11.62
C TYR A 305 9.40 -33.19 -10.15
N ALA A 306 9.69 -32.19 -9.30
CA ALA A 306 9.76 -32.40 -7.87
C ALA A 306 8.39 -32.28 -7.20
N MET A 307 8.19 -33.06 -6.13
CA MET A 307 7.08 -32.91 -5.20
C MET A 307 7.24 -31.59 -4.43
N ILE A 308 6.15 -30.85 -4.24
CA ILE A 308 6.12 -29.62 -3.46
C ILE A 308 6.05 -29.95 -1.97
N ARG A 309 6.88 -29.28 -1.15
CA ARG A 309 6.98 -29.45 0.30
C ARG A 309 6.94 -28.11 1.03
N SER A 310 6.92 -28.16 2.35
CA SER A 310 7.11 -26.96 3.18
C SER A 310 8.42 -26.25 2.83
N SER A 311 8.40 -24.91 2.82
CA SER A 311 9.47 -23.98 2.43
C SER A 311 9.67 -23.78 0.92
N ASP A 312 9.04 -24.58 0.05
CA ASP A 312 9.15 -24.37 -1.39
C ASP A 312 8.45 -23.08 -1.82
N LYS A 313 9.02 -22.40 -2.83
CA LYS A 313 8.40 -21.29 -3.52
C LYS A 313 7.62 -21.80 -4.72
N VAL A 314 6.34 -21.49 -4.74
CA VAL A 314 5.43 -21.95 -5.79
C VAL A 314 4.68 -20.78 -6.43
N ASN A 315 4.25 -21.00 -7.65
CA ASN A 315 3.19 -20.22 -8.29
C ASN A 315 1.92 -21.03 -8.31
N PHE A 316 0.74 -20.41 -8.13
CA PHE A 316 -0.54 -21.09 -8.20
C PHE A 316 -1.57 -20.31 -9.01
N PHE A 317 -2.53 -21.02 -9.60
CA PHE A 317 -3.61 -20.46 -10.38
C PHE A 317 -4.90 -21.28 -10.24
N PHE A 318 -6.02 -20.66 -10.61
CA PHE A 318 -7.32 -21.31 -10.65
C PHE A 318 -7.46 -22.16 -11.90
N VAL A 319 -8.07 -23.33 -11.75
CA VAL A 319 -8.27 -24.29 -12.83
C VAL A 319 -9.75 -24.57 -13.08
N LYS A 320 -10.09 -24.90 -14.32
CA LYS A 320 -11.44 -25.33 -14.67
C LYS A 320 -11.74 -26.68 -14.02
N THR A 321 -12.87 -26.77 -13.34
CA THR A 321 -13.39 -28.01 -12.74
C THR A 321 -14.69 -28.43 -13.40
N LYS A 322 -14.96 -29.73 -13.43
CA LYS A 322 -16.22 -30.27 -13.93
C LYS A 322 -17.31 -30.31 -12.85
N SER A 323 -16.91 -30.34 -11.60
CA SER A 323 -17.82 -30.34 -10.45
C SER A 323 -17.26 -29.49 -9.28
N ALA A 324 -18.14 -29.06 -8.36
CA ALA A 324 -17.74 -28.33 -7.16
C ALA A 324 -16.91 -29.18 -6.17
N ALA A 325 -16.92 -30.49 -6.29
CA ALA A 325 -16.12 -31.39 -5.44
C ALA A 325 -14.67 -31.52 -5.91
N GLU A 326 -14.35 -31.07 -7.13
CA GLU A 326 -13.00 -31.12 -7.66
C GLU A 326 -12.17 -29.97 -7.13
N ASN A 327 -10.85 -30.17 -7.07
CA ASN A 327 -9.94 -29.09 -6.68
C ASN A 327 -9.85 -28.04 -7.80
N ASN A 328 -10.14 -26.79 -7.46
CA ASN A 328 -10.20 -25.67 -8.40
C ASN A 328 -8.92 -24.82 -8.44
N VAL A 329 -7.82 -25.31 -7.87
CA VAL A 329 -6.52 -24.62 -7.83
C VAL A 329 -5.39 -25.60 -8.06
N PHE A 330 -4.34 -25.13 -8.77
CA PHE A 330 -3.15 -25.91 -9.07
C PHE A 330 -1.90 -25.06 -8.81
N ALA A 331 -0.84 -25.65 -8.23
CA ALA A 331 0.44 -25.01 -8.03
C ALA A 331 1.55 -25.71 -8.81
N PHE A 332 2.64 -24.99 -9.02
CA PHE A 332 3.87 -25.52 -9.59
C PHE A 332 5.07 -24.83 -8.98
N VAL A 333 6.21 -25.51 -8.94
CA VAL A 333 7.47 -24.96 -8.44
C VAL A 333 7.86 -23.76 -9.29
N GLN A 334 8.23 -22.65 -8.66
CA GLN A 334 8.58 -21.41 -9.35
C GLN A 334 9.68 -21.65 -10.41
N GLY A 335 9.42 -21.24 -11.64
CA GLY A 335 10.35 -21.43 -12.77
C GLY A 335 10.29 -22.79 -13.44
N ASN A 336 9.47 -23.75 -12.94
CA ASN A 336 9.36 -25.10 -13.53
C ASN A 336 7.88 -25.49 -13.76
N PHE A 337 7.30 -24.98 -14.85
CA PHE A 337 5.90 -25.24 -15.19
C PHE A 337 5.73 -26.65 -15.80
N PRO A 338 4.85 -27.51 -15.26
CA PRO A 338 4.67 -28.88 -15.71
C PRO A 338 3.68 -28.99 -16.88
N TYR A 339 4.11 -28.63 -18.08
CA TYR A 339 3.28 -28.58 -19.30
C TYR A 339 2.54 -29.88 -19.58
N GLU A 340 3.10 -31.03 -19.20
CA GLU A 340 2.58 -32.36 -19.54
C GLU A 340 1.37 -32.78 -18.71
N PHE A 341 1.21 -32.24 -17.51
CA PHE A 341 0.12 -32.63 -16.61
C PHE A 341 -0.60 -31.45 -15.91
N ALA A 342 -0.18 -30.19 -16.16
CA ALA A 342 -0.88 -29.04 -15.62
C ALA A 342 -2.33 -28.99 -16.14
N PRO A 343 -3.32 -28.79 -15.23
CA PRO A 343 -4.72 -28.65 -15.64
C PRO A 343 -4.96 -27.35 -16.41
N GLN A 344 -6.06 -27.31 -17.17
CA GLN A 344 -6.45 -26.10 -17.89
C GLN A 344 -6.78 -24.95 -16.92
N ILE A 345 -6.17 -23.79 -17.15
CA ILE A 345 -6.42 -22.59 -16.35
C ILE A 345 -7.85 -22.07 -16.55
N ASP A 346 -8.47 -21.62 -15.45
CA ASP A 346 -9.69 -20.83 -15.46
C ASP A 346 -9.35 -19.34 -15.51
N TYR A 347 -9.19 -18.81 -16.72
CA TYR A 347 -8.85 -17.40 -16.92
C TYR A 347 -9.90 -16.44 -16.35
N ASP A 348 -11.17 -16.82 -16.30
CA ASP A 348 -12.23 -15.95 -15.81
C ASP A 348 -12.17 -15.84 -14.27
N GLN A 349 -11.99 -16.97 -13.59
CA GLN A 349 -11.79 -16.98 -12.15
C GLN A 349 -10.44 -16.34 -11.76
N GLN A 350 -9.38 -16.64 -12.50
CA GLN A 350 -8.05 -16.05 -12.26
C GLN A 350 -8.08 -14.52 -12.40
N PHE A 351 -8.68 -13.99 -13.48
CA PHE A 351 -8.87 -12.56 -13.69
C PHE A 351 -9.68 -11.91 -12.55
N THR A 352 -10.78 -12.56 -12.17
CA THR A 352 -11.62 -12.07 -11.07
C THR A 352 -10.82 -11.94 -9.78
N LYS A 353 -10.08 -12.98 -9.40
CA LYS A 353 -9.34 -13.01 -8.13
C LYS A 353 -8.11 -12.10 -8.11
N THR A 354 -7.42 -11.93 -9.25
CA THR A 354 -6.15 -11.20 -9.29
C THR A 354 -6.27 -9.76 -9.73
N ILE A 355 -7.28 -9.39 -10.52
CA ILE A 355 -7.49 -8.03 -11.03
C ILE A 355 -8.80 -7.44 -10.52
N LEU A 356 -9.94 -8.11 -10.74
CA LEU A 356 -11.24 -7.51 -10.49
C LEU A 356 -11.53 -7.33 -8.99
N ASP A 357 -11.30 -8.35 -8.15
CA ASP A 357 -11.52 -8.25 -6.70
C ASP A 357 -10.62 -7.15 -6.07
N PRO A 358 -9.29 -7.07 -6.35
CA PRO A 358 -8.46 -5.97 -5.89
C PRO A 358 -8.95 -4.59 -6.32
N ILE A 359 -9.32 -4.42 -7.59
CA ILE A 359 -9.74 -3.11 -8.09
C ILE A 359 -11.13 -2.71 -7.59
N ASN A 360 -12.02 -3.66 -7.35
CA ASN A 360 -13.33 -3.39 -6.78
C ASN A 360 -13.25 -2.74 -5.39
N ARG A 361 -12.21 -3.01 -4.61
CA ARG A 361 -11.99 -2.30 -3.33
C ARG A 361 -11.78 -0.80 -3.53
N PHE A 362 -11.12 -0.40 -4.64
CA PHE A 362 -10.99 1.01 -4.99
C PHE A 362 -12.34 1.61 -5.41
N ILE A 363 -13.10 0.88 -6.21
CA ILE A 363 -14.43 1.28 -6.69
C ILE A 363 -15.39 1.49 -5.51
N GLU A 364 -15.40 0.56 -4.54
CA GLU A 364 -16.20 0.65 -3.32
C GLU A 364 -15.75 1.81 -2.41
N ALA A 365 -14.43 2.02 -2.25
CA ALA A 365 -13.89 3.14 -1.47
C ALA A 365 -14.22 4.50 -2.09
N MET A 366 -14.47 4.55 -3.41
CA MET A 366 -14.94 5.74 -4.12
C MET A 366 -16.47 5.92 -4.04
N GLY A 367 -17.20 5.05 -3.33
CA GLY A 367 -18.66 5.12 -3.17
C GLY A 367 -19.46 4.53 -4.34
N HIS A 368 -18.83 3.76 -5.22
CA HIS A 368 -19.51 3.07 -6.31
C HIS A 368 -19.80 1.61 -5.98
N ASN A 369 -20.78 1.01 -6.64
CA ASN A 369 -21.03 -0.42 -6.55
C ASN A 369 -19.91 -1.22 -7.21
N PRO A 370 -19.52 -2.39 -6.66
CA PRO A 370 -18.51 -3.26 -7.24
C PRO A 370 -18.93 -3.75 -8.64
N ILE A 371 -17.96 -3.83 -9.53
CA ILE A 371 -18.16 -4.30 -10.91
C ILE A 371 -18.35 -5.81 -10.90
N SER A 372 -19.51 -6.27 -11.40
CA SER A 372 -19.83 -7.70 -11.44
C SER A 372 -18.96 -8.46 -12.45
N PRO A 373 -18.43 -9.65 -12.10
CA PRO A 373 -17.76 -10.54 -13.05
C PRO A 373 -18.61 -10.88 -14.28
N ASN A 374 -19.93 -10.90 -14.15
CA ASN A 374 -20.87 -11.22 -15.23
C ASN A 374 -20.79 -10.22 -16.41
N LEU A 375 -20.36 -8.99 -16.18
CA LEU A 375 -20.13 -8.00 -17.25
C LEU A 375 -19.03 -8.41 -18.24
N PHE A 376 -18.21 -9.37 -17.86
CA PHE A 376 -17.10 -9.89 -18.67
C PHE A 376 -17.34 -11.29 -19.22
N MET A 377 -18.45 -11.93 -18.88
CA MET A 377 -18.84 -13.19 -19.49
C MET A 377 -19.37 -12.87 -20.89
N ILE A 378 -18.73 -13.43 -21.91
CA ILE A 378 -19.26 -13.38 -23.29
C ILE A 378 -20.50 -14.27 -23.27
N ASN A 379 -21.65 -13.67 -23.42
CA ASN A 379 -22.85 -14.43 -23.74
C ASN A 379 -22.68 -14.95 -25.18
N PRO A 380 -22.54 -16.27 -25.42
CA PRO A 380 -22.39 -16.81 -26.78
C PRO A 380 -23.71 -16.79 -27.58
N LEU A 381 -24.73 -16.04 -27.11
CA LEU A 381 -26.08 -16.05 -27.65
C LEU A 381 -26.52 -14.71 -28.29
N PHE A 382 -25.53 -13.90 -28.78
CA PHE A 382 -25.87 -12.81 -29.73
C PHE A 382 -24.73 -12.62 -30.71
#